data_897c65a5b48e43f5b88b4c2c317da0a3
#
_entry.id   897c65a5b48e43f5b88b4c2c317da0a3
#
_cell.length_a   1.000
_cell.length_b   1.000
_cell.length_c   1.000
_cell.angle_alpha   90.00
_cell.angle_beta   90.00
_cell.angle_gamma   90.00
#
_symmetry.space_group_name_H-M   'P 1'
#
loop_
_entity.id
_entity.type
_entity.pdbx_description
1 polymer ?
#
loop_
_entity_poly.entity_id
_entity_poly.type
_entity_poly.pdbx_seq_one_letter_code
_entity_poly.pdbx_strand_id
1 'polypeptide(L)'
;MAIFKCNVCGYLYDEAGNTLFSALADDWRCPICGAEKAKFTKIKEASEEPKTADMPKDNPLAYPKEFAKHNSQDEPYMDMIHQMSLTGESIISPMGTHLSTVSWNDILILGAQLNPSPLDAHADVILTTVIGKHARQPMELDGPVYISHMSFGALSKEIKVGLAKGSAMAGTAMCSGEGGILPEEKAASYKYIFEYVPNLYSVTDENLKEADAIEIKIGQGTKPGMGGHLPGAKVTPEIAKIRNKPVGEDVISPSRFPNIQTKEDVKAMVDWLREVSEGRPIGIKIAAGHIEKDLEWIAYAKPDFITIDGRGGATGASPLILRDASSIPTIYALYRAKKYLTEHHLEIDLVITGGLRVSSDFAKALAMGADAIAIASAALMSAACQQYRICETGKCPVGIATQDPELRSRLHIDHAAKRLSNYLNASFEELKMFGRITGHQNVHDLSVQDLVTINREISEHTNIPHA
;
A
#
# COMPACT_ATOMS: atom_id res chain seq x y z
N MET A 1 14.49 -9.66 -38.30
CA MET A 1 14.76 -8.95 -37.05
C MET A 1 14.63 -9.92 -35.90
N ALA A 2 15.45 -9.81 -34.90
CA ALA A 2 15.48 -10.78 -33.81
C ALA A 2 14.57 -10.36 -32.65
N ILE A 3 14.11 -11.36 -31.89
CA ILE A 3 13.41 -11.14 -30.61
C ILE A 3 14.31 -11.63 -29.51
N PHE A 4 14.51 -10.79 -28.49
CA PHE A 4 15.29 -11.08 -27.31
C PHE A 4 14.37 -11.15 -26.09
N LYS A 5 14.51 -12.18 -25.28
CA LYS A 5 13.74 -12.38 -24.04
C LYS A 5 14.60 -12.06 -22.83
N CYS A 6 14.11 -11.21 -21.96
CA CYS A 6 14.70 -10.99 -20.64
C CYS A 6 14.56 -12.24 -19.78
N ASN A 7 15.67 -12.81 -19.30
CA ASN A 7 15.67 -14.00 -18.46
C ASN A 7 15.23 -13.72 -17.02
N VAL A 8 15.04 -12.45 -16.66
CA VAL A 8 14.61 -12.04 -15.32
C VAL A 8 13.10 -11.93 -15.24
N CYS A 9 12.47 -11.17 -16.17
CA CYS A 9 11.03 -10.87 -16.10
C CYS A 9 10.22 -11.39 -17.30
N GLY A 10 10.87 -11.97 -18.30
CA GLY A 10 10.21 -12.48 -19.50
C GLY A 10 9.88 -11.42 -20.55
N TYR A 11 10.23 -10.14 -20.34
CA TYR A 11 10.02 -9.08 -21.31
C TYR A 11 10.63 -9.45 -22.66
N LEU A 12 9.89 -9.18 -23.74
CA LEU A 12 10.33 -9.41 -25.10
C LEU A 12 10.75 -8.08 -25.74
N TYR A 13 12.01 -8.02 -26.11
CA TYR A 13 12.52 -6.93 -26.94
C TYR A 13 12.47 -7.38 -28.40
N ASP A 14 11.62 -6.75 -29.19
CA ASP A 14 11.51 -7.01 -30.62
C ASP A 14 12.25 -5.91 -31.40
N GLU A 15 13.19 -6.30 -32.26
CA GLU A 15 13.90 -5.38 -33.14
C GLU A 15 12.99 -4.81 -34.24
N ALA A 16 11.80 -5.38 -34.45
CA ALA A 16 10.84 -4.84 -35.41
C ALA A 16 10.26 -3.51 -34.87
N GLY A 17 10.67 -2.41 -35.45
CA GLY A 17 10.27 -1.06 -35.01
C GLY A 17 11.11 -0.46 -33.88
N ASN A 18 12.17 -1.15 -33.45
CA ASN A 18 13.12 -0.69 -32.44
C ASN A 18 14.56 -0.68 -32.98
N THR A 19 15.46 -0.06 -32.24
CA THR A 19 16.90 -0.15 -32.49
C THR A 19 17.36 -1.61 -32.45
N LEU A 20 18.32 -2.01 -33.29
CA LEU A 20 18.92 -3.34 -33.18
C LEU A 20 19.42 -3.59 -31.75
N PHE A 21 19.14 -4.74 -31.18
CA PHE A 21 19.54 -5.05 -29.80
C PHE A 21 21.06 -4.97 -29.59
N SER A 22 21.83 -5.31 -30.62
CA SER A 22 23.27 -5.15 -30.62
C SER A 22 23.74 -3.69 -30.57
N ALA A 23 22.97 -2.77 -31.16
CA ALA A 23 23.27 -1.34 -31.21
C ALA A 23 22.77 -0.54 -30.00
N LEU A 24 22.05 -1.18 -29.07
CA LEU A 24 21.73 -0.56 -27.79
C LEU A 24 23.01 -0.29 -26.99
N ALA A 25 23.04 0.83 -26.27
CA ALA A 25 24.16 1.19 -25.41
C ALA A 25 24.49 0.07 -24.38
N ASP A 26 25.72 -0.04 -23.97
CA ASP A 26 26.14 -1.12 -23.04
C ASP A 26 25.49 -1.00 -21.66
N ASP A 27 25.12 0.20 -21.27
CA ASP A 27 24.39 0.52 -20.04
C ASP A 27 22.87 0.40 -20.16
N TRP A 28 22.35 0.00 -21.35
CA TRP A 28 20.91 -0.21 -21.54
C TRP A 28 20.38 -1.28 -20.59
N ARG A 29 19.22 -1.01 -20.03
CA ARG A 29 18.53 -1.87 -19.07
C ARG A 29 17.15 -2.27 -19.57
N CYS A 30 16.69 -3.42 -19.12
CA CYS A 30 15.33 -3.88 -19.38
C CYS A 30 14.32 -2.83 -18.88
N PRO A 31 13.38 -2.32 -19.71
CA PRO A 31 12.43 -1.30 -19.30
C PRO A 31 11.43 -1.78 -18.25
N ILE A 32 11.32 -3.08 -18.04
CA ILE A 32 10.40 -3.67 -17.07
C ILE A 32 11.09 -3.93 -15.73
N CYS A 33 12.31 -4.51 -15.74
CA CYS A 33 12.95 -4.99 -14.50
C CYS A 33 14.35 -4.42 -14.25
N GLY A 34 14.85 -3.53 -15.10
CA GLY A 34 16.19 -2.95 -14.96
C GLY A 34 17.35 -3.93 -15.18
N ALA A 35 17.09 -5.19 -15.57
CA ALA A 35 18.12 -6.19 -15.82
C ALA A 35 19.07 -5.72 -16.95
N GLU A 36 20.33 -6.09 -16.80
CA GLU A 36 21.36 -5.76 -17.79
C GLU A 36 21.11 -6.42 -19.14
N LYS A 37 21.57 -5.78 -20.21
CA LYS A 37 21.53 -6.30 -21.58
C LYS A 37 22.01 -7.75 -21.70
N ALA A 38 23.01 -8.13 -20.92
CA ALA A 38 23.56 -9.50 -20.87
C ALA A 38 22.59 -10.56 -20.31
N LYS A 39 21.50 -10.15 -19.67
CA LYS A 39 20.45 -11.05 -19.18
C LYS A 39 19.36 -11.35 -20.20
N PHE A 40 19.57 -10.96 -21.45
CA PHE A 40 18.66 -11.28 -22.55
C PHE A 40 19.17 -12.44 -23.38
N THR A 41 18.26 -13.35 -23.76
CA THR A 41 18.55 -14.45 -24.67
C THR A 41 17.78 -14.24 -25.96
N LYS A 42 18.47 -14.36 -27.09
CA LYS A 42 17.84 -14.37 -28.41
C LYS A 42 16.96 -15.61 -28.55
N ILE A 43 15.67 -15.41 -28.75
CA ILE A 43 14.69 -16.52 -28.87
C ILE A 43 14.19 -16.75 -30.29
N LYS A 44 14.44 -15.78 -31.20
CA LYS A 44 14.07 -15.90 -32.62
C LYS A 44 15.13 -15.25 -33.49
N GLU A 45 15.58 -15.93 -34.54
CA GLU A 45 16.35 -15.31 -35.59
C GLU A 45 15.44 -14.70 -36.65
N ALA A 46 15.89 -13.64 -37.26
CA ALA A 46 15.21 -13.07 -38.43
C ALA A 46 15.30 -14.06 -39.59
N SER A 47 14.40 -15.02 -39.66
CA SER A 47 14.13 -15.70 -40.90
C SER A 47 13.02 -14.94 -41.62
N GLU A 48 13.32 -14.35 -42.73
CA GLU A 48 12.40 -13.81 -43.74
C GLU A 48 11.21 -12.99 -43.16
N GLU A 49 10.83 -11.90 -43.83
CA GLU A 49 9.71 -11.01 -43.49
C GLU A 49 8.65 -11.69 -42.63
N PRO A 50 8.21 -11.10 -41.51
CA PRO A 50 7.13 -11.67 -40.76
C PRO A 50 5.98 -11.81 -41.77
N LYS A 51 5.78 -13.04 -42.28
CA LYS A 51 4.53 -13.37 -42.92
C LYS A 51 3.48 -12.90 -41.94
N THR A 52 2.55 -12.10 -42.39
CA THR A 52 1.35 -11.60 -41.74
C THR A 52 0.53 -12.69 -40.99
N ALA A 53 1.15 -13.82 -40.68
CA ALA A 53 0.56 -15.04 -40.17
C ALA A 53 0.54 -15.20 -38.64
N ASP A 54 1.24 -14.39 -37.86
CA ASP A 54 1.29 -14.48 -36.40
C ASP A 54 0.56 -13.35 -35.66
N MET A 55 -0.16 -12.51 -36.37
CA MET A 55 -1.33 -11.81 -35.80
C MET A 55 -2.42 -12.87 -35.62
N PRO A 56 -3.14 -12.91 -34.47
CA PRO A 56 -4.37 -13.70 -34.40
C PRO A 56 -5.17 -13.31 -35.65
N LYS A 57 -5.43 -14.25 -36.54
CA LYS A 57 -6.08 -14.01 -37.85
C LYS A 57 -7.45 -13.36 -37.72
N ASP A 58 -7.94 -13.14 -36.51
CA ASP A 58 -9.31 -12.86 -36.19
C ASP A 58 -9.54 -11.78 -35.12
N ASN A 59 -8.73 -10.73 -35.03
CA ASN A 59 -9.21 -9.53 -34.36
C ASN A 59 -9.55 -8.44 -35.42
N PRO A 60 -10.80 -8.45 -35.96
CA PRO A 60 -11.22 -7.48 -36.97
C PRO A 60 -11.25 -6.04 -36.46
N LEU A 61 -11.00 -5.85 -35.15
CA LEU A 61 -10.96 -4.55 -34.48
C LEU A 61 -9.55 -3.95 -34.47
N ALA A 62 -8.51 -4.72 -34.81
CA ALA A 62 -7.14 -4.20 -34.86
C ALA A 62 -6.92 -3.34 -36.10
N TYR A 63 -6.38 -2.12 -35.91
CA TYR A 63 -5.96 -1.28 -37.02
C TYR A 63 -4.70 -1.83 -37.68
N PRO A 64 -4.51 -1.59 -39.02
CA PRO A 64 -3.25 -1.87 -39.69
C PRO A 64 -2.08 -1.14 -38.96
N LYS A 65 -0.90 -1.79 -38.90
CA LYS A 65 0.27 -1.21 -38.22
C LYS A 65 0.70 0.14 -38.76
N GLU A 66 0.52 0.36 -40.06
CA GLU A 66 0.81 1.63 -40.75
C GLU A 66 -0.07 2.79 -40.28
N PHE A 67 -1.19 2.52 -39.60
CA PHE A 67 -2.04 3.56 -39.02
C PHE A 67 -1.63 3.94 -37.60
N ALA A 68 -0.70 3.20 -36.99
CA ALA A 68 -0.27 3.45 -35.63
C ALA A 68 0.50 4.78 -35.55
N LYS A 69 -0.03 5.72 -34.75
CA LYS A 69 0.68 6.93 -34.35
C LYS A 69 1.41 6.63 -33.03
N HIS A 70 2.75 6.69 -33.07
CA HIS A 70 3.58 6.37 -31.90
C HIS A 70 3.75 7.52 -30.90
N ASN A 71 3.11 8.67 -31.14
CA ASN A 71 3.19 9.81 -30.24
C ASN A 71 1.84 10.10 -29.60
N SER A 72 1.70 9.76 -28.33
CA SER A 72 0.51 10.02 -27.50
C SER A 72 0.57 11.36 -26.74
N GLN A 73 1.57 12.23 -27.02
CA GLN A 73 1.72 13.50 -26.30
C GLN A 73 0.56 14.47 -26.58
N ASP A 74 -0.06 14.40 -27.76
CA ASP A 74 -1.19 15.27 -28.12
C ASP A 74 -2.51 14.82 -27.50
N GLU A 75 -2.66 13.51 -27.23
CA GLU A 75 -3.85 12.91 -26.61
C GLU A 75 -3.42 11.86 -25.61
N PRO A 76 -3.38 12.22 -24.31
CA PRO A 76 -2.84 11.35 -23.26
C PRO A 76 -3.66 10.07 -23.01
N TYR A 77 -4.92 10.03 -23.46
CA TYR A 77 -5.80 8.88 -23.30
C TYR A 77 -5.85 7.93 -24.49
N MET A 78 -5.15 8.25 -25.60
CA MET A 78 -5.23 7.48 -26.83
C MET A 78 -4.90 6.00 -26.64
N ASP A 79 -3.79 5.68 -25.99
CA ASP A 79 -3.35 4.29 -25.75
C ASP A 79 -4.35 3.52 -24.91
N MET A 80 -4.91 4.18 -23.88
CA MET A 80 -5.93 3.60 -23.02
C MET A 80 -7.22 3.31 -23.79
N ILE A 81 -7.68 4.25 -24.62
CA ILE A 81 -8.88 4.11 -25.46
C ILE A 81 -8.68 2.96 -26.44
N HIS A 82 -7.53 2.91 -27.13
CA HIS A 82 -7.22 1.85 -28.09
C HIS A 82 -7.16 0.48 -27.41
N GLN A 83 -6.51 0.35 -26.25
CA GLN A 83 -6.46 -0.90 -25.51
C GLN A 83 -7.86 -1.39 -25.12
N MET A 84 -8.68 -0.51 -24.56
CA MET A 84 -10.06 -0.85 -24.17
C MET A 84 -10.91 -1.19 -25.40
N SER A 85 -10.71 -0.50 -26.52
CA SER A 85 -11.44 -0.79 -27.77
C SER A 85 -11.10 -2.15 -28.35
N LEU A 86 -9.87 -2.61 -28.18
CA LEU A 86 -9.42 -3.93 -28.64
C LEU A 86 -9.84 -5.07 -27.73
N THR A 87 -9.84 -4.85 -26.42
CA THR A 87 -10.06 -5.92 -25.43
C THR A 87 -11.49 -5.99 -24.91
N GLY A 88 -12.22 -4.87 -24.92
CA GLY A 88 -13.49 -4.73 -24.25
C GLY A 88 -13.38 -4.75 -22.71
N GLU A 89 -12.18 -4.66 -22.17
CA GLU A 89 -11.89 -4.82 -20.75
C GLU A 89 -11.35 -3.54 -20.12
N SER A 90 -11.63 -3.36 -18.81
CA SER A 90 -11.05 -2.28 -18.02
C SER A 90 -9.55 -2.54 -17.76
N ILE A 91 -8.75 -1.50 -17.85
CA ILE A 91 -7.31 -1.59 -17.61
C ILE A 91 -7.04 -1.68 -16.11
N ILE A 92 -6.29 -2.70 -15.71
CA ILE A 92 -5.75 -2.82 -14.36
C ILE A 92 -4.35 -2.20 -14.32
N SER A 93 -4.12 -1.31 -13.34
CA SER A 93 -2.80 -0.70 -13.15
C SER A 93 -2.43 -0.67 -11.67
N PRO A 94 -1.44 -1.47 -11.27
CA PRO A 94 -1.02 -1.59 -9.88
C PRO A 94 -0.36 -0.32 -9.35
N MET A 95 -0.33 -0.21 -8.02
CA MET A 95 0.33 0.84 -7.27
C MET A 95 -0.36 2.22 -7.39
N GLY A 96 0.17 3.23 -6.70
CA GLY A 96 -0.40 4.57 -6.66
C GLY A 96 -0.42 5.28 -8.02
N THR A 97 -1.27 6.28 -8.14
CA THR A 97 -1.40 7.12 -9.34
C THR A 97 -0.09 7.79 -9.73
N HIS A 98 0.09 8.03 -11.03
CA HIS A 98 1.16 8.89 -11.58
C HIS A 98 0.69 10.34 -11.76
N LEU A 99 -0.60 10.61 -11.61
CA LEU A 99 -1.11 11.97 -11.72
C LEU A 99 -0.57 12.83 -10.59
N SER A 100 -0.24 14.08 -10.92
CA SER A 100 0.22 15.05 -9.93
C SER A 100 -0.86 15.28 -8.86
N THR A 101 -0.44 15.28 -7.62
CA THR A 101 -1.25 15.64 -6.45
C THR A 101 -0.38 16.49 -5.53
N VAL A 102 -0.99 17.12 -4.50
CA VAL A 102 -0.22 17.75 -3.43
C VAL A 102 0.72 16.73 -2.79
N SER A 103 1.91 17.18 -2.44
CA SER A 103 3.01 16.33 -1.98
C SER A 103 3.41 16.64 -0.55
N TRP A 104 3.84 15.62 0.19
CA TRP A 104 4.51 15.81 1.48
C TRP A 104 5.77 16.68 1.36
N ASN A 105 6.39 16.76 0.18
CA ASN A 105 7.54 17.65 -0.09
C ASN A 105 7.15 19.13 -0.10
N ASP A 106 5.87 19.45 -0.28
CA ASP A 106 5.38 20.83 -0.22
C ASP A 106 5.25 21.36 1.22
N ILE A 107 5.40 20.50 2.23
CA ILE A 107 5.34 20.81 3.65
C ILE A 107 6.76 20.79 4.22
N LEU A 108 7.12 21.80 5.00
CA LEU A 108 8.42 21.91 5.65
C LEU A 108 8.25 21.88 7.17
N ILE A 109 9.24 21.33 7.87
CA ILE A 109 9.32 21.31 9.33
C ILE A 109 10.17 22.51 9.78
N LEU A 110 9.65 23.30 10.69
CA LEU A 110 10.33 24.45 11.28
C LEU A 110 11.24 23.97 12.42
N GLY A 111 12.56 24.14 12.24
CA GLY A 111 13.53 23.85 13.29
C GLY A 111 13.58 24.98 14.33
N ALA A 112 13.65 24.59 15.59
CA ALA A 112 13.85 25.47 16.73
C ALA A 112 15.28 26.00 16.77
N GLN A 113 15.49 27.24 17.31
CA GLN A 113 16.82 27.83 17.50
C GLN A 113 16.92 28.57 18.83
N LEU A 114 16.15 29.64 19.03
CA LEU A 114 16.13 30.48 20.22
C LEU A 114 14.81 30.37 20.95
N ASN A 115 13.70 30.48 20.22
CA ASN A 115 12.35 30.37 20.73
C ASN A 115 11.41 29.75 19.67
N PRO A 116 11.04 28.48 19.83
CA PRO A 116 11.50 27.55 20.86
C PRO A 116 12.98 27.16 20.72
N SER A 117 13.56 26.59 21.78
CA SER A 117 14.92 26.04 21.74
C SER A 117 14.89 24.54 21.33
N PRO A 118 15.86 24.06 20.53
CA PRO A 118 15.98 22.65 20.22
C PRO A 118 16.43 21.86 21.46
N LEU A 119 16.25 20.55 21.41
CA LEU A 119 16.91 19.65 22.36
C LEU A 119 18.38 19.45 21.97
N ASP A 120 19.17 18.93 22.93
CA ASP A 120 20.56 18.52 22.66
C ASP A 120 20.60 17.45 21.57
N ALA A 121 21.69 17.42 20.80
CA ALA A 121 21.87 16.50 19.68
C ALA A 121 21.75 15.00 20.05
N HIS A 122 22.02 14.66 21.31
CA HIS A 122 21.93 13.30 21.84
C HIS A 122 20.78 13.10 22.84
N ALA A 123 19.90 14.09 23.00
CA ALA A 123 18.72 13.94 23.86
C ALA A 123 17.87 12.75 23.39
N ASP A 124 17.40 11.98 24.35
CA ASP A 124 16.47 10.92 24.05
C ASP A 124 15.09 11.48 23.70
N VAL A 125 14.43 10.86 22.70
CA VAL A 125 13.10 11.23 22.24
C VAL A 125 12.21 10.00 22.23
N ILE A 126 11.07 10.08 22.86
CA ILE A 126 10.10 9.01 22.98
C ILE A 126 9.42 8.80 21.63
N LEU A 127 9.41 7.54 21.17
CA LEU A 127 8.71 7.09 19.96
C LEU A 127 7.54 6.15 20.29
N THR A 128 7.49 5.64 21.54
CA THR A 128 6.49 4.66 21.95
C THR A 128 5.09 5.11 21.56
N THR A 129 4.39 4.25 20.85
CA THR A 129 3.08 4.53 20.28
C THR A 129 2.09 3.51 20.80
N VAL A 130 0.98 3.98 21.36
CA VAL A 130 -0.09 3.13 21.86
C VAL A 130 -1.31 3.28 20.96
N ILE A 131 -1.80 2.16 20.44
CA ILE A 131 -3.05 2.09 19.66
C ILE A 131 -4.13 1.48 20.54
N GLY A 132 -5.30 2.14 20.55
CA GLY A 132 -6.39 1.77 21.44
C GLY A 132 -6.06 2.13 22.88
N LYS A 133 -5.64 3.38 23.14
CA LYS A 133 -5.27 3.88 24.49
C LYS A 133 -6.31 3.60 25.55
N HIS A 134 -7.59 3.54 25.17
CA HIS A 134 -8.72 3.28 26.06
C HIS A 134 -9.23 1.83 25.99
N ALA A 135 -8.65 0.98 25.15
CA ALA A 135 -8.97 -0.44 25.09
C ALA A 135 -8.53 -1.14 26.38
N ARG A 136 -9.21 -2.22 26.72
CA ARG A 136 -8.84 -3.02 27.90
C ARG A 136 -7.45 -3.64 27.80
N GLN A 137 -7.01 -3.95 26.57
CA GLN A 137 -5.69 -4.51 26.26
C GLN A 137 -5.06 -3.69 25.12
N PRO A 138 -4.55 -2.46 25.38
CA PRO A 138 -4.00 -1.61 24.34
C PRO A 138 -2.79 -2.27 23.65
N MET A 139 -2.55 -1.91 22.40
CA MET A 139 -1.40 -2.38 21.63
C MET A 139 -0.29 -1.34 21.67
N GLU A 140 0.85 -1.69 22.27
CA GLU A 140 2.04 -0.84 22.35
C GLU A 140 3.07 -1.24 21.31
N LEU A 141 3.67 -0.23 20.64
CA LEU A 141 4.69 -0.33 19.61
C LEU A 141 5.89 0.55 20.00
N ASP A 142 7.10 0.16 19.60
CA ASP A 142 8.33 0.94 19.87
C ASP A 142 8.42 2.22 19.03
N GLY A 143 7.57 2.34 18.00
CA GLY A 143 7.51 3.55 17.17
C GLY A 143 6.20 3.66 16.37
N PRO A 144 5.92 4.86 15.80
CA PRO A 144 4.62 5.20 15.23
C PRO A 144 4.36 4.61 13.84
N VAL A 145 5.26 3.80 13.29
CA VAL A 145 5.14 3.27 11.93
C VAL A 145 5.05 1.75 11.94
N TYR A 146 4.02 1.20 11.29
CA TYR A 146 3.83 -0.25 11.19
C TYR A 146 3.46 -0.70 9.76
N ILE A 147 3.45 -2.02 9.52
CA ILE A 147 3.20 -2.59 8.20
C ILE A 147 1.71 -2.74 7.96
N SER A 148 1.20 -2.03 6.95
CA SER A 148 -0.21 -2.03 6.54
C SER A 148 -0.65 -3.37 5.95
N HIS A 149 -1.95 -3.54 5.82
CA HIS A 149 -2.59 -4.74 5.28
C HIS A 149 -2.19 -5.02 3.83
N MET A 150 -1.64 -6.20 3.60
CA MET A 150 -1.28 -6.75 2.28
C MET A 150 -1.52 -8.25 2.27
N SER A 151 -2.48 -8.73 1.48
CA SER A 151 -2.98 -10.10 1.57
C SER A 151 -2.00 -11.16 1.09
N PHE A 152 -1.98 -12.32 1.76
CA PHE A 152 -1.42 -13.54 1.21
C PHE A 152 -2.25 -14.00 -0.01
N GLY A 153 -1.55 -14.28 -1.10
CA GLY A 153 -2.16 -14.53 -2.42
C GLY A 153 -1.91 -13.38 -3.39
N ALA A 154 -2.15 -12.12 -3.00
CA ALA A 154 -1.62 -10.98 -3.73
C ALA A 154 -0.09 -10.90 -3.61
N LEU A 155 0.43 -11.19 -2.43
CA LEU A 155 1.85 -11.33 -2.11
C LEU A 155 2.22 -12.79 -1.89
N SER A 156 3.49 -13.13 -2.11
CA SER A 156 4.06 -14.44 -1.80
C SER A 156 4.20 -14.64 -0.28
N LYS A 157 4.31 -15.90 0.13
CA LYS A 157 4.58 -16.28 1.52
C LYS A 157 5.91 -15.71 2.01
N GLU A 158 6.94 -15.78 1.16
CA GLU A 158 8.29 -15.35 1.50
C GLU A 158 8.33 -13.88 1.91
N ILE A 159 7.70 -13.00 1.13
CA ILE A 159 7.67 -11.59 1.50
C ILE A 159 6.79 -11.32 2.73
N LYS A 160 5.67 -12.02 2.89
CA LYS A 160 4.80 -11.88 4.06
C LYS A 160 5.56 -12.23 5.34
N VAL A 161 6.27 -13.35 5.36
CA VAL A 161 7.09 -13.78 6.50
C VAL A 161 8.30 -12.85 6.69
N GLY A 162 8.92 -12.40 5.60
CA GLY A 162 10.02 -11.43 5.65
C GLY A 162 9.61 -10.10 6.27
N LEU A 163 8.44 -9.56 5.90
CA LEU A 163 7.90 -8.33 6.48
C LEU A 163 7.55 -8.52 7.96
N ALA A 164 6.95 -9.64 8.34
CA ALA A 164 6.63 -9.95 9.73
C ALA A 164 7.88 -10.02 10.62
N LYS A 165 8.92 -10.76 10.19
CA LYS A 165 10.21 -10.79 10.89
C LYS A 165 10.86 -9.40 10.97
N GLY A 166 10.84 -8.63 9.88
CA GLY A 166 11.45 -7.31 9.83
C GLY A 166 10.75 -6.29 10.73
N SER A 167 9.41 -6.33 10.78
CA SER A 167 8.64 -5.48 11.70
C SER A 167 8.87 -5.90 13.17
N ALA A 168 8.95 -7.20 13.44
CA ALA A 168 9.27 -7.70 14.79
C ALA A 168 10.65 -7.25 15.27
N MET A 169 11.66 -7.25 14.39
CA MET A 169 13.01 -6.75 14.70
C MET A 169 13.06 -5.24 14.97
N ALA A 170 12.04 -4.51 14.56
CA ALA A 170 11.90 -3.07 14.79
C ALA A 170 10.84 -2.74 15.87
N GLY A 171 10.33 -3.74 16.60
CA GLY A 171 9.36 -3.55 17.68
C GLY A 171 8.00 -3.00 17.21
N THR A 172 7.57 -3.29 15.96
CA THR A 172 6.32 -2.77 15.43
C THR A 172 5.41 -3.86 14.87
N ALA A 173 4.19 -3.48 14.43
CA ALA A 173 3.16 -4.42 14.03
C ALA A 173 3.23 -4.83 12.56
N MET A 174 2.70 -6.03 12.29
CA MET A 174 2.37 -6.58 10.98
C MET A 174 0.87 -6.76 10.86
N CYS A 175 0.30 -6.53 9.68
CA CYS A 175 -1.12 -6.73 9.40
C CYS A 175 -1.36 -7.93 8.49
N SER A 176 -2.44 -8.69 8.74
CA SER A 176 -2.78 -9.90 7.98
C SER A 176 -3.08 -9.60 6.50
N GLY A 177 -3.82 -8.54 6.24
CA GLY A 177 -4.39 -8.26 4.92
C GLY A 177 -5.63 -9.08 4.60
N GLU A 178 -6.34 -8.69 3.54
CA GLU A 178 -7.57 -9.33 3.06
C GLU A 178 -7.31 -10.71 2.41
N GLY A 179 -6.87 -11.65 3.18
CA GLY A 179 -6.55 -12.97 2.67
C GLY A 179 -6.62 -14.06 3.74
N GLY A 180 -7.01 -13.66 4.95
CA GLY A 180 -6.90 -14.51 6.12
C GLY A 180 -5.50 -14.53 6.72
N ILE A 181 -5.30 -15.35 7.73
CA ILE A 181 -4.05 -15.47 8.49
C ILE A 181 -3.15 -16.51 7.83
N LEU A 182 -1.95 -16.10 7.44
CA LEU A 182 -0.85 -17.00 7.12
C LEU A 182 -0.15 -17.37 8.43
N PRO A 183 -0.16 -18.65 8.86
CA PRO A 183 0.34 -19.03 10.19
C PRO A 183 1.79 -18.63 10.43
N GLU A 184 2.67 -18.80 9.43
CA GLU A 184 4.08 -18.49 9.55
C GLU A 184 4.36 -16.98 9.65
N GLU A 185 3.51 -16.16 9.03
CA GLU A 185 3.56 -14.70 9.19
C GLU A 185 3.18 -14.29 10.60
N LYS A 186 2.03 -14.79 11.10
CA LYS A 186 1.57 -14.50 12.46
C LYS A 186 2.62 -14.92 13.49
N ALA A 187 3.17 -16.13 13.36
CA ALA A 187 4.20 -16.63 14.27
C ALA A 187 5.51 -15.83 14.24
N ALA A 188 5.80 -15.14 13.13
CA ALA A 188 7.00 -14.31 12.97
C ALA A 188 6.80 -12.85 13.41
N SER A 189 5.58 -12.43 13.72
CA SER A 189 5.23 -11.05 14.08
C SER A 189 5.50 -10.77 15.56
N TYR A 190 5.88 -9.53 15.89
CA TYR A 190 5.92 -9.02 17.27
C TYR A 190 4.52 -8.64 17.75
N LYS A 191 3.83 -7.80 16.97
CA LYS A 191 2.42 -7.45 17.13
C LYS A 191 1.68 -7.75 15.83
N TYR A 192 0.43 -8.24 15.93
CA TYR A 192 -0.33 -8.67 14.77
C TYR A 192 -1.72 -8.06 14.74
N ILE A 193 -2.02 -7.30 13.69
CA ILE A 193 -3.33 -6.69 13.45
C ILE A 193 -4.09 -7.57 12.46
N PHE A 194 -5.24 -8.09 12.88
CA PHE A 194 -6.09 -8.91 12.05
C PHE A 194 -7.08 -8.07 11.25
N GLU A 195 -7.10 -8.22 9.91
CA GLU A 195 -8.08 -7.54 9.05
C GLU A 195 -9.38 -8.33 8.96
N TYR A 196 -10.42 -7.79 9.58
CA TYR A 196 -11.77 -8.35 9.55
C TYR A 196 -12.49 -7.88 8.28
N VAL A 197 -12.83 -8.83 7.40
CA VAL A 197 -13.36 -8.56 6.05
C VAL A 197 -14.70 -9.25 5.81
N PRO A 198 -15.53 -8.80 4.83
CA PRO A 198 -16.84 -9.42 4.56
C PRO A 198 -16.80 -10.92 4.25
N ASN A 199 -15.69 -11.42 3.75
CA ASN A 199 -15.50 -12.85 3.44
C ASN A 199 -15.19 -13.71 4.69
N LEU A 200 -14.97 -13.11 5.84
CA LEU A 200 -14.71 -13.76 7.13
C LEU A 200 -13.56 -14.79 7.10
N TYR A 201 -12.52 -14.54 6.29
CA TYR A 201 -11.35 -15.42 6.20
C TYR A 201 -10.65 -15.52 7.56
N SER A 202 -10.38 -16.74 8.01
CA SER A 202 -9.71 -17.05 9.28
C SER A 202 -10.41 -16.47 10.52
N VAL A 203 -11.69 -16.11 10.44
CA VAL A 203 -12.46 -15.64 11.60
C VAL A 203 -12.82 -16.83 12.47
N THR A 204 -12.16 -16.93 13.62
CA THR A 204 -12.45 -17.86 14.71
C THR A 204 -12.24 -17.14 16.02
N ASP A 205 -12.90 -17.57 17.08
CA ASP A 205 -12.74 -16.98 18.42
C ASP A 205 -11.28 -16.99 18.87
N GLU A 206 -10.54 -18.05 18.57
CA GLU A 206 -9.11 -18.18 18.87
C GLU A 206 -8.29 -17.11 18.16
N ASN A 207 -8.47 -16.96 16.85
CA ASN A 207 -7.73 -15.97 16.07
C ASN A 207 -8.04 -14.53 16.49
N LEU A 208 -9.30 -14.25 16.87
CA LEU A 208 -9.72 -12.93 17.34
C LEU A 208 -9.12 -12.60 18.71
N LYS A 209 -8.99 -13.58 19.62
CA LYS A 209 -8.34 -13.41 20.93
C LYS A 209 -6.83 -13.26 20.84
N GLU A 210 -6.20 -13.99 19.93
CA GLU A 210 -4.75 -13.98 19.77
C GLU A 210 -4.22 -12.78 18.97
N ALA A 211 -5.07 -12.06 18.23
CA ALA A 211 -4.68 -10.82 17.57
C ALA A 211 -4.39 -9.72 18.60
N ASP A 212 -3.37 -8.88 18.37
CA ASP A 212 -3.11 -7.72 19.23
C ASP A 212 -4.07 -6.56 18.97
N ALA A 213 -4.64 -6.47 17.76
CA ALA A 213 -5.74 -5.59 17.40
C ALA A 213 -6.53 -6.17 16.23
N ILE A 214 -7.78 -5.73 16.05
CA ILE A 214 -8.65 -6.14 14.96
C ILE A 214 -9.08 -4.89 14.19
N GLU A 215 -8.91 -4.89 12.86
CA GLU A 215 -9.30 -3.78 12.00
C GLU A 215 -10.40 -4.20 11.03
N ILE A 216 -11.59 -3.62 11.18
CA ILE A 216 -12.73 -3.82 10.27
C ILE A 216 -12.46 -3.04 8.99
N LYS A 217 -12.32 -3.75 7.87
CA LYS A 217 -12.04 -3.12 6.60
C LYS A 217 -13.32 -2.80 5.83
N ILE A 218 -13.66 -1.52 5.72
CA ILE A 218 -14.74 -1.02 4.88
C ILE A 218 -14.22 -0.65 3.49
N GLY A 219 -13.03 -0.07 3.41
CA GLY A 219 -12.40 0.35 2.16
C GLY A 219 -10.88 0.40 2.23
N GLN A 220 -10.24 0.63 1.08
CA GLN A 220 -8.78 0.76 0.99
C GLN A 220 -8.36 1.58 -0.23
N GLY A 221 -7.31 2.40 -0.09
CA GLY A 221 -6.65 3.14 -1.17
C GLY A 221 -7.61 3.89 -2.08
N THR A 222 -7.41 3.73 -3.37
CA THR A 222 -8.28 4.30 -4.42
C THR A 222 -9.37 3.34 -4.88
N LYS A 223 -9.93 2.55 -3.96
CA LYS A 223 -11.02 1.59 -4.23
C LYS A 223 -12.19 1.73 -3.26
N PRO A 224 -12.72 2.94 -2.99
CA PRO A 224 -13.91 3.05 -2.17
C PRO A 224 -15.08 2.34 -2.85
N GLY A 225 -15.84 1.53 -2.08
CA GLY A 225 -16.98 0.80 -2.60
C GLY A 225 -16.66 -0.38 -3.54
N MET A 226 -15.41 -0.83 -3.57
CA MET A 226 -14.99 -1.98 -4.36
C MET A 226 -14.23 -2.99 -3.48
N GLY A 227 -14.68 -4.23 -3.47
CA GLY A 227 -14.03 -5.33 -2.76
C GLY A 227 -12.69 -5.75 -3.34
N GLY A 228 -12.03 -6.70 -2.66
CA GLY A 228 -10.81 -7.32 -3.15
C GLY A 228 -11.08 -8.29 -4.29
N HIS A 229 -10.08 -8.46 -5.17
CA HIS A 229 -10.10 -9.46 -6.22
C HIS A 229 -8.75 -10.17 -6.26
N LEU A 230 -8.76 -11.50 -6.21
CA LEU A 230 -7.60 -12.35 -6.45
C LEU A 230 -7.90 -13.23 -7.64
N PRO A 231 -7.18 -13.09 -8.77
CA PRO A 231 -7.36 -13.94 -9.94
C PRO A 231 -7.12 -15.43 -9.63
N GLY A 232 -7.93 -16.31 -10.20
CA GLY A 232 -7.87 -17.76 -9.98
C GLY A 232 -6.50 -18.36 -10.24
N ALA A 233 -5.78 -17.87 -11.23
CA ALA A 233 -4.39 -18.28 -11.51
C ALA A 233 -3.42 -18.09 -10.33
N LYS A 234 -3.76 -17.28 -9.34
CA LYS A 234 -2.98 -17.06 -8.10
C LYS A 234 -3.51 -17.90 -6.93
N VAL A 235 -4.67 -18.55 -7.06
CA VAL A 235 -5.29 -19.31 -5.97
C VAL A 235 -4.69 -20.72 -5.91
N THR A 236 -3.56 -20.83 -5.22
CA THR A 236 -2.89 -22.11 -4.94
C THR A 236 -3.67 -22.95 -3.91
N PRO A 237 -3.38 -24.26 -3.74
CA PRO A 237 -4.00 -25.08 -2.69
C PRO A 237 -3.86 -24.49 -1.27
N GLU A 238 -2.72 -23.89 -0.95
CA GLU A 238 -2.49 -23.25 0.35
C GLU A 238 -3.39 -22.02 0.55
N ILE A 239 -3.50 -21.15 -0.46
CA ILE A 239 -4.36 -19.98 -0.44
C ILE A 239 -5.84 -20.39 -0.39
N ALA A 240 -6.23 -21.36 -1.19
CA ALA A 240 -7.58 -21.92 -1.23
C ALA A 240 -8.00 -22.43 0.15
N LYS A 241 -7.11 -23.14 0.85
CA LYS A 241 -7.35 -23.65 2.21
C LYS A 241 -7.57 -22.50 3.21
N ILE A 242 -6.71 -21.46 3.21
CA ILE A 242 -6.81 -20.34 4.15
C ILE A 242 -8.09 -19.52 3.89
N ARG A 243 -8.46 -19.36 2.61
CA ARG A 243 -9.64 -18.56 2.22
C ARG A 243 -10.93 -19.37 2.17
N ASN A 244 -10.86 -20.69 2.38
CA ASN A 244 -11.98 -21.60 2.21
C ASN A 244 -12.70 -21.40 0.85
N LYS A 245 -11.91 -21.45 -0.24
CA LYS A 245 -12.34 -21.24 -1.62
C LYS A 245 -11.78 -22.34 -2.54
N PRO A 246 -12.41 -22.61 -3.70
CA PRO A 246 -11.86 -23.54 -4.67
C PRO A 246 -10.48 -23.11 -5.21
N VAL A 247 -9.63 -24.09 -5.51
CA VAL A 247 -8.34 -23.87 -6.17
C VAL A 247 -8.56 -23.44 -7.62
N GLY A 248 -7.84 -22.42 -8.07
CA GLY A 248 -7.85 -21.99 -9.47
C GLY A 248 -9.06 -21.13 -9.88
N GLU A 249 -9.95 -20.81 -8.96
CA GLU A 249 -11.09 -19.94 -9.22
C GLU A 249 -10.86 -18.52 -8.68
N ASP A 250 -11.44 -17.53 -9.36
CA ASP A 250 -11.38 -16.12 -8.93
C ASP A 250 -12.01 -15.96 -7.55
N VAL A 251 -11.32 -15.25 -6.67
CA VAL A 251 -11.85 -14.88 -5.35
C VAL A 251 -12.22 -13.41 -5.36
N ILE A 252 -13.53 -13.15 -5.37
CA ILE A 252 -14.10 -11.79 -5.35
C ILE A 252 -14.69 -11.54 -3.97
N SER A 253 -14.28 -10.43 -3.35
CA SER A 253 -14.84 -9.98 -2.08
C SER A 253 -16.06 -9.09 -2.33
N PRO A 254 -17.10 -9.19 -1.46
CA PRO A 254 -18.21 -8.25 -1.49
C PRO A 254 -17.73 -6.79 -1.35
N SER A 255 -18.43 -5.86 -1.97
CA SER A 255 -18.11 -4.42 -1.88
C SER A 255 -18.49 -3.81 -0.53
N ARG A 256 -19.26 -4.52 0.28
CA ARG A 256 -19.69 -4.11 1.62
C ARG A 256 -20.00 -5.33 2.49
N PHE A 257 -20.05 -5.13 3.78
CA PHE A 257 -20.57 -6.15 4.70
C PHE A 257 -22.07 -6.34 4.48
N PRO A 258 -22.55 -7.57 4.22
CA PRO A 258 -23.98 -7.81 3.97
C PRO A 258 -24.88 -7.46 5.17
N ASN A 259 -24.33 -7.56 6.37
CA ASN A 259 -25.00 -7.32 7.65
C ASN A 259 -24.84 -5.90 8.19
N ILE A 260 -24.24 -4.97 7.43
CA ILE A 260 -24.15 -3.55 7.79
C ILE A 260 -25.07 -2.75 6.87
N GLN A 261 -26.15 -2.21 7.43
CA GLN A 261 -27.11 -1.33 6.75
C GLN A 261 -27.32 -0.01 7.51
N THR A 262 -27.03 -0.01 8.81
CA THR A 262 -27.20 1.13 9.71
C THR A 262 -25.95 1.35 10.56
N LYS A 263 -25.82 2.50 11.20
CA LYS A 263 -24.72 2.76 12.15
C LYS A 263 -24.81 1.88 13.39
N GLU A 264 -26.02 1.43 13.76
CA GLU A 264 -26.27 0.47 14.85
C GLU A 264 -25.63 -0.89 14.53
N ASP A 265 -25.68 -1.32 13.27
CA ASP A 265 -25.02 -2.56 12.83
C ASP A 265 -23.50 -2.47 12.95
N VAL A 266 -22.92 -1.31 12.59
CA VAL A 266 -21.49 -1.05 12.78
C VAL A 266 -21.11 -1.12 14.24
N LYS A 267 -21.91 -0.49 15.12
CA LYS A 267 -21.70 -0.53 16.57
C LYS A 267 -21.79 -1.95 17.10
N ALA A 268 -22.81 -2.69 16.71
CA ALA A 268 -22.97 -4.08 17.15
C ALA A 268 -21.77 -4.95 16.74
N MET A 269 -21.20 -4.74 15.55
CA MET A 269 -19.98 -5.43 15.09
C MET A 269 -18.77 -5.05 15.94
N VAL A 270 -18.57 -3.76 16.22
CA VAL A 270 -17.47 -3.29 17.08
C VAL A 270 -17.58 -3.85 18.49
N ASP A 271 -18.77 -3.80 19.07
CA ASP A 271 -19.02 -4.31 20.43
C ASP A 271 -18.80 -5.83 20.51
N TRP A 272 -19.29 -6.59 19.53
CA TRP A 272 -19.07 -8.03 19.45
C TRP A 272 -17.59 -8.39 19.30
N LEU A 273 -16.86 -7.72 18.40
CA LEU A 273 -15.43 -7.96 18.23
C LEU A 273 -14.63 -7.62 19.50
N ARG A 274 -15.01 -6.55 20.22
CA ARG A 274 -14.39 -6.16 21.47
C ARG A 274 -14.63 -7.21 22.57
N GLU A 275 -15.82 -7.77 22.62
CA GLU A 275 -16.15 -8.83 23.59
C GLU A 275 -15.38 -10.12 23.27
N VAL A 276 -15.47 -10.60 22.04
CA VAL A 276 -14.84 -11.86 21.62
C VAL A 276 -13.31 -11.81 21.72
N SER A 277 -12.70 -10.67 21.44
CA SER A 277 -11.25 -10.46 21.55
C SER A 277 -10.76 -10.17 22.97
N GLU A 278 -11.66 -10.22 23.97
CA GLU A 278 -11.36 -9.94 25.37
C GLU A 278 -10.83 -8.51 25.62
N GLY A 279 -11.24 -7.56 24.75
CA GLY A 279 -10.92 -6.13 24.88
C GLY A 279 -9.66 -5.68 24.16
N ARG A 280 -9.26 -6.37 23.10
CA ARG A 280 -8.25 -5.86 22.14
C ARG A 280 -8.78 -4.62 21.44
N PRO A 281 -7.90 -3.72 20.95
CA PRO A 281 -8.30 -2.56 20.17
C PRO A 281 -9.07 -2.97 18.92
N ILE A 282 -10.22 -2.34 18.69
CA ILE A 282 -11.01 -2.51 17.47
C ILE A 282 -10.91 -1.25 16.64
N GLY A 283 -10.40 -1.40 15.42
CA GLY A 283 -10.27 -0.35 14.43
C GLY A 283 -11.26 -0.46 13.29
N ILE A 284 -11.46 0.67 12.59
CA ILE A 284 -12.20 0.70 11.33
C ILE A 284 -11.34 1.39 10.28
N LYS A 285 -11.14 0.72 9.12
CA LYS A 285 -10.39 1.26 7.99
C LYS A 285 -11.32 1.65 6.85
N ILE A 286 -11.16 2.89 6.37
CA ILE A 286 -11.89 3.43 5.22
C ILE A 286 -10.92 3.96 4.16
N ALA A 287 -11.33 3.93 2.90
CA ALA A 287 -10.73 4.75 1.86
C ALA A 287 -11.19 6.21 2.02
N ALA A 288 -10.36 7.16 1.63
CA ALA A 288 -10.66 8.59 1.74
C ALA A 288 -11.72 9.02 0.71
N GLY A 289 -12.98 8.63 0.95
CA GLY A 289 -14.15 9.00 0.17
C GLY A 289 -14.95 10.13 0.84
N HIS A 290 -16.14 9.83 1.33
CA HIS A 290 -16.99 10.76 2.08
C HIS A 290 -16.61 10.78 3.58
N ILE A 291 -15.41 11.22 3.88
CA ILE A 291 -14.75 11.08 5.18
C ILE A 291 -15.69 11.44 6.35
N GLU A 292 -16.27 12.63 6.35
CA GLU A 292 -17.09 13.11 7.47
C GLU A 292 -18.39 12.30 7.64
N LYS A 293 -18.98 11.85 6.55
CA LYS A 293 -20.19 11.00 6.61
C LYS A 293 -19.88 9.60 7.14
N ASP A 294 -18.74 9.05 6.72
CA ASP A 294 -18.27 7.76 7.21
C ASP A 294 -17.88 7.88 8.70
N LEU A 295 -17.21 8.98 9.08
CA LEU A 295 -16.84 9.25 10.47
C LEU A 295 -18.04 9.43 11.41
N GLU A 296 -19.18 9.94 10.92
CA GLU A 296 -20.42 10.00 11.72
C GLU A 296 -20.86 8.61 12.19
N TRP A 297 -20.84 7.62 11.29
CA TRP A 297 -21.19 6.24 11.63
C TRP A 297 -20.15 5.57 12.51
N ILE A 298 -18.89 5.82 12.19
CA ILE A 298 -17.74 5.29 12.93
C ILE A 298 -17.71 5.84 14.36
N ALA A 299 -17.93 7.15 14.54
CA ALA A 299 -18.01 7.78 15.84
C ALA A 299 -19.14 7.21 16.72
N TYR A 300 -20.30 6.91 16.10
CA TYR A 300 -21.41 6.26 16.79
C TYR A 300 -21.03 4.83 17.26
N ALA A 301 -20.26 4.11 16.46
CA ALA A 301 -19.79 2.76 16.78
C ALA A 301 -18.71 2.73 17.87
N LYS A 302 -18.00 3.84 18.11
CA LYS A 302 -16.92 4.01 19.12
C LYS A 302 -15.82 2.94 19.00
N PRO A 303 -15.14 2.84 17.83
CA PRO A 303 -13.92 2.03 17.76
C PRO A 303 -12.81 2.65 18.58
N ASP A 304 -11.74 1.90 18.79
CA ASP A 304 -10.56 2.38 19.53
C ASP A 304 -9.60 3.16 18.62
N PHE A 305 -9.58 2.84 17.32
CA PHE A 305 -8.80 3.57 16.32
C PHE A 305 -9.48 3.59 14.94
N ILE A 306 -9.06 4.51 14.09
CA ILE A 306 -9.53 4.65 12.70
C ILE A 306 -8.31 4.72 11.79
N THR A 307 -8.35 3.98 10.69
CA THR A 307 -7.35 4.09 9.62
C THR A 307 -7.96 4.74 8.38
N ILE A 308 -7.39 5.86 7.95
CA ILE A 308 -7.77 6.55 6.72
C ILE A 308 -6.75 6.23 5.62
N ASP A 309 -7.21 5.68 4.51
CA ASP A 309 -6.36 5.33 3.36
C ASP A 309 -6.57 6.34 2.21
N GLY A 310 -5.61 7.25 2.07
CA GLY A 310 -5.69 8.35 1.10
C GLY A 310 -5.29 7.96 -0.33
N ARG A 311 -5.49 8.89 -1.29
CA ARG A 311 -5.23 8.70 -2.73
C ARG A 311 -3.80 8.27 -3.09
N GLY A 312 -2.81 8.52 -2.25
CA GLY A 312 -1.45 8.00 -2.43
C GLY A 312 -1.35 6.47 -2.30
N GLY A 313 -2.37 5.84 -1.71
CA GLY A 313 -2.51 4.39 -1.59
C GLY A 313 -3.19 3.78 -2.81
N ALA A 314 -2.81 2.55 -3.13
CA ALA A 314 -3.49 1.72 -4.12
C ALA A 314 -3.11 0.25 -3.93
N THR A 315 -3.79 -0.64 -4.62
CA THR A 315 -3.57 -2.08 -4.54
C THR A 315 -2.80 -2.63 -5.73
N GLY A 316 -2.42 -3.90 -5.69
CA GLY A 316 -1.80 -4.60 -6.80
C GLY A 316 -2.76 -4.93 -7.96
N ALA A 317 -4.06 -4.65 -7.81
CA ALA A 317 -5.11 -4.96 -8.80
C ALA A 317 -6.16 -3.83 -8.85
N SER A 318 -5.72 -2.57 -8.91
CA SER A 318 -6.63 -1.44 -9.03
C SER A 318 -7.03 -1.19 -10.48
N PRO A 319 -8.33 -1.05 -10.81
CA PRO A 319 -8.71 -0.46 -12.08
C PRO A 319 -8.08 0.92 -12.25
N LEU A 320 -7.45 1.16 -13.41
CA LEU A 320 -6.74 2.40 -13.70
C LEU A 320 -7.63 3.62 -13.49
N ILE A 321 -8.86 3.56 -13.97
CA ILE A 321 -9.80 4.68 -13.89
C ILE A 321 -10.18 5.02 -12.44
N LEU A 322 -10.37 4.03 -11.56
CA LEU A 322 -10.65 4.27 -10.14
C LEU A 322 -9.42 4.86 -9.45
N ARG A 323 -8.23 4.29 -9.70
CA ARG A 323 -6.98 4.79 -9.15
C ARG A 323 -6.76 6.28 -9.47
N ASP A 324 -7.08 6.69 -10.69
CA ASP A 324 -6.79 8.02 -11.18
C ASP A 324 -7.93 9.02 -10.95
N ALA A 325 -9.17 8.55 -10.69
CA ALA A 325 -10.35 9.40 -10.56
C ALA A 325 -11.04 9.34 -9.18
N SER A 326 -10.51 8.58 -8.20
CA SER A 326 -11.16 8.46 -6.89
C SER A 326 -10.23 8.76 -5.73
N SER A 327 -10.82 8.91 -4.55
CA SER A 327 -10.18 9.17 -3.25
C SER A 327 -9.52 10.55 -3.11
N ILE A 328 -9.53 11.04 -1.89
CA ILE A 328 -8.98 12.35 -1.50
C ILE A 328 -7.47 12.18 -1.25
N PRO A 329 -6.62 13.15 -1.68
CA PRO A 329 -5.20 13.15 -1.36
C PRO A 329 -4.94 13.01 0.14
N THR A 330 -3.93 12.19 0.49
CA THR A 330 -3.67 11.76 1.87
C THR A 330 -3.51 12.92 2.85
N ILE A 331 -2.87 14.02 2.44
CA ILE A 331 -2.71 15.23 3.27
C ILE A 331 -4.07 15.81 3.65
N TYR A 332 -4.97 16.00 2.68
CA TYR A 332 -6.30 16.52 2.96
C TYR A 332 -7.18 15.52 3.72
N ALA A 333 -7.01 14.23 3.43
CA ALA A 333 -7.73 13.18 4.14
C ALA A 333 -7.39 13.15 5.63
N LEU A 334 -6.10 13.26 5.96
CA LEU A 334 -5.62 13.36 7.34
C LEU A 334 -6.18 14.61 8.03
N TYR A 335 -6.03 15.77 7.40
CA TYR A 335 -6.54 17.03 7.96
C TYR A 335 -8.05 16.96 8.25
N ARG A 336 -8.85 16.50 7.27
CA ARG A 336 -10.31 16.43 7.43
C ARG A 336 -10.73 15.45 8.52
N ALA A 337 -10.08 14.29 8.60
CA ALA A 337 -10.33 13.33 9.66
C ALA A 337 -9.97 13.90 11.04
N LYS A 338 -8.77 14.47 11.19
CA LYS A 338 -8.34 15.07 12.46
C LYS A 338 -9.23 16.23 12.89
N LYS A 339 -9.61 17.09 11.95
CA LYS A 339 -10.55 18.19 12.19
C LYS A 339 -11.89 17.66 12.73
N TYR A 340 -12.47 16.66 12.07
CA TYR A 340 -13.73 16.06 12.49
C TYR A 340 -13.62 15.48 13.92
N LEU A 341 -12.58 14.69 14.22
CA LEU A 341 -12.37 14.13 15.55
C LEU A 341 -12.25 15.21 16.62
N THR A 342 -11.52 16.28 16.32
CA THR A 342 -11.31 17.41 17.25
C THR A 342 -12.61 18.18 17.49
N GLU A 343 -13.34 18.56 16.44
CA GLU A 343 -14.59 19.31 16.52
C GLU A 343 -15.71 18.56 17.26
N HIS A 344 -15.68 17.22 17.20
CA HIS A 344 -16.66 16.37 17.88
C HIS A 344 -16.15 15.79 19.22
N HIS A 345 -14.98 16.21 19.68
CA HIS A 345 -14.35 15.78 20.95
C HIS A 345 -14.26 14.25 21.06
N LEU A 346 -13.82 13.59 19.98
CA LEU A 346 -13.73 12.12 19.90
C LEU A 346 -12.31 11.67 20.25
N GLU A 347 -12.21 10.83 21.25
CA GLU A 347 -10.95 10.20 21.70
C GLU A 347 -10.75 8.85 20.98
N ILE A 348 -10.51 8.91 19.68
CA ILE A 348 -10.27 7.77 18.80
C ILE A 348 -8.90 7.97 18.15
N ASP A 349 -8.02 6.98 18.25
CA ASP A 349 -6.68 7.09 17.65
C ASP A 349 -6.78 7.12 16.12
N LEU A 350 -6.05 8.04 15.50
CA LEU A 350 -6.07 8.26 14.05
C LEU A 350 -4.82 7.70 13.38
N VAL A 351 -4.99 6.68 12.57
CA VAL A 351 -3.94 6.10 11.73
C VAL A 351 -4.09 6.61 10.31
N ILE A 352 -2.99 7.00 9.69
CA ILE A 352 -2.96 7.42 8.28
C ILE A 352 -2.15 6.44 7.44
N THR A 353 -2.65 6.14 6.25
CA THR A 353 -1.95 5.40 5.21
C THR A 353 -2.23 6.00 3.84
N GLY A 354 -1.47 5.61 2.84
CA GLY A 354 -1.66 6.10 1.47
C GLY A 354 -0.52 6.97 0.96
N GLY A 355 0.59 6.35 0.63
CA GLY A 355 1.66 7.00 -0.11
C GLY A 355 2.83 7.56 0.71
N LEU A 356 2.85 7.46 2.03
CA LEU A 356 3.98 7.86 2.86
C LEU A 356 5.18 6.94 2.60
N ARG A 357 6.41 7.53 2.56
CA ARG A 357 7.62 6.82 2.12
C ARG A 357 8.83 6.97 3.03
N VAL A 358 9.04 8.14 3.61
CA VAL A 358 10.26 8.50 4.34
C VAL A 358 9.91 9.13 5.67
N SER A 359 10.88 9.16 6.58
CA SER A 359 10.72 9.70 7.94
C SER A 359 10.16 11.12 7.99
N SER A 360 10.51 11.97 7.03
CA SER A 360 9.94 13.32 6.95
C SER A 360 8.43 13.32 6.65
N ASP A 361 7.93 12.35 5.85
CA ASP A 361 6.48 12.21 5.65
C ASP A 361 5.81 11.79 6.97
N PHE A 362 6.47 10.88 7.72
CA PHE A 362 5.96 10.38 9.00
C PHE A 362 5.90 11.49 10.04
N ALA A 363 6.97 12.29 10.18
CA ALA A 363 7.01 13.42 11.11
C ALA A 363 5.92 14.46 10.78
N LYS A 364 5.72 14.79 9.51
CA LYS A 364 4.67 15.70 9.05
C LYS A 364 3.26 15.15 9.32
N ALA A 365 3.07 13.86 9.11
CA ALA A 365 1.77 13.20 9.40
C ALA A 365 1.47 13.21 10.91
N LEU A 366 2.47 12.94 11.77
CA LEU A 366 2.33 13.07 13.23
C LEU A 366 2.00 14.52 13.62
N ALA A 367 2.73 15.48 13.09
CA ALA A 367 2.48 16.90 13.33
C ALA A 367 1.08 17.37 12.88
N MET A 368 0.52 16.76 11.84
CA MET A 368 -0.86 16.98 11.41
C MET A 368 -1.90 16.21 12.27
N GLY A 369 -1.45 15.47 13.27
CA GLY A 369 -2.30 14.82 14.27
C GLY A 369 -2.64 13.36 13.99
N ALA A 370 -1.87 12.65 13.17
CA ALA A 370 -1.92 11.19 13.16
C ALA A 370 -1.30 10.63 14.45
N ASP A 371 -1.88 9.58 15.01
CA ASP A 371 -1.31 8.85 16.13
C ASP A 371 -0.34 7.76 15.65
N ALA A 372 -0.57 7.20 14.46
CA ALA A 372 0.32 6.23 13.83
C ALA A 372 0.24 6.27 12.30
N ILE A 373 1.22 5.66 11.65
CA ILE A 373 1.33 5.56 10.19
C ILE A 373 1.42 4.09 9.78
N ALA A 374 0.56 3.68 8.84
CA ALA A 374 0.63 2.35 8.24
C ALA A 374 1.26 2.43 6.84
N ILE A 375 2.34 1.67 6.59
CA ILE A 375 3.05 1.66 5.32
C ILE A 375 2.92 0.33 4.59
N ALA A 376 2.69 0.38 3.26
CA ALA A 376 2.66 -0.81 2.40
C ALA A 376 3.82 -0.78 1.39
N SER A 377 3.74 0.08 0.39
CA SER A 377 4.74 0.12 -0.69
C SER A 377 6.14 0.45 -0.20
N ALA A 378 6.29 1.30 0.82
CA ALA A 378 7.60 1.60 1.40
C ALA A 378 8.25 0.35 2.02
N ALA A 379 7.47 -0.46 2.75
CA ALA A 379 7.93 -1.72 3.31
C ALA A 379 8.32 -2.72 2.21
N LEU A 380 7.54 -2.82 1.13
CA LEU A 380 7.89 -3.68 0.00
C LEU A 380 9.16 -3.21 -0.70
N MET A 381 9.33 -1.88 -0.90
CA MET A 381 10.53 -1.30 -1.52
C MET A 381 11.77 -1.52 -0.67
N SER A 382 11.67 -1.34 0.65
CA SER A 382 12.77 -1.61 1.56
C SER A 382 13.23 -3.07 1.51
N ALA A 383 12.29 -4.01 1.36
CA ALA A 383 12.58 -5.43 1.25
C ALA A 383 13.22 -5.81 -0.10
N ALA A 384 12.54 -5.58 -1.22
CA ALA A 384 13.02 -5.97 -2.55
C ALA A 384 12.27 -5.35 -3.73
N CYS A 385 11.12 -4.69 -3.55
CA CYS A 385 10.29 -4.20 -4.66
C CYS A 385 11.00 -3.11 -5.46
N GLN A 386 11.04 -3.27 -6.78
CA GLN A 386 11.64 -2.34 -7.73
C GLN A 386 10.59 -1.52 -8.52
N GLN A 387 9.32 -1.56 -8.11
CA GLN A 387 8.21 -0.83 -8.75
C GLN A 387 7.99 -1.17 -10.23
N TYR A 388 8.11 -2.46 -10.59
CA TYR A 388 7.85 -2.91 -11.97
C TYR A 388 6.39 -2.71 -12.41
N ARG A 389 5.46 -2.54 -11.46
CA ARG A 389 4.03 -2.30 -11.73
C ARG A 389 3.35 -3.38 -12.59
N ILE A 390 3.75 -4.63 -12.39
CA ILE A 390 3.17 -5.82 -13.04
C ILE A 390 2.58 -6.78 -11.99
N CYS A 391 2.14 -6.25 -10.84
CA CYS A 391 1.66 -7.06 -9.72
C CYS A 391 0.44 -7.91 -10.09
N GLU A 392 -0.45 -7.41 -10.96
CA GLU A 392 -1.66 -8.10 -11.42
C GLU A 392 -1.33 -9.36 -12.22
N THR A 393 -0.23 -9.35 -12.97
CA THR A 393 0.16 -10.46 -13.85
C THR A 393 0.63 -11.70 -13.09
N GLY A 394 1.00 -11.56 -11.81
CA GLY A 394 1.64 -12.63 -11.04
C GLY A 394 3.07 -12.96 -11.47
N LYS A 395 3.69 -12.17 -12.34
CA LYS A 395 5.04 -12.40 -12.88
C LYS A 395 6.11 -11.49 -12.25
N CYS A 396 5.94 -11.13 -10.97
CA CYS A 396 6.90 -10.28 -10.26
C CYS A 396 8.29 -10.94 -10.22
N PRO A 397 9.32 -10.35 -10.86
CA PRO A 397 10.64 -11.00 -11.02
C PRO A 397 11.44 -11.13 -9.72
N VAL A 398 11.07 -10.37 -8.69
CA VAL A 398 11.73 -10.39 -7.37
C VAL A 398 10.97 -11.22 -6.34
N GLY A 399 9.99 -12.02 -6.76
CA GLY A 399 9.33 -12.97 -5.87
C GLY A 399 8.26 -12.38 -4.93
N ILE A 400 7.85 -11.11 -5.10
CA ILE A 400 6.91 -10.44 -4.19
C ILE A 400 5.46 -10.71 -4.56
N ALA A 401 5.00 -10.23 -5.72
CA ALA A 401 3.60 -10.31 -6.14
C ALA A 401 3.40 -11.48 -7.13
N THR A 402 3.76 -12.67 -6.72
CA THR A 402 3.71 -13.90 -7.52
C THR A 402 3.39 -15.10 -6.66
N GLN A 403 2.83 -16.14 -7.27
CA GLN A 403 2.68 -17.48 -6.68
C GLN A 403 3.50 -18.53 -7.45
N ASP A 404 4.20 -18.13 -8.50
CA ASP A 404 5.11 -19.00 -9.25
C ASP A 404 6.30 -19.42 -8.35
N PRO A 405 6.53 -20.75 -8.16
CA PRO A 405 7.59 -21.25 -7.26
C PRO A 405 8.99 -20.81 -7.66
N GLU A 406 9.28 -20.71 -8.98
CA GLU A 406 10.60 -20.25 -9.46
C GLU A 406 10.83 -18.78 -9.11
N LEU A 407 9.83 -17.93 -9.36
CA LEU A 407 9.93 -16.51 -9.02
C LEU A 407 9.99 -16.29 -7.51
N ARG A 408 9.19 -17.02 -6.73
CA ARG A 408 9.18 -16.97 -5.26
C ARG A 408 10.54 -17.33 -4.67
N SER A 409 11.23 -18.34 -5.21
CA SER A 409 12.54 -18.80 -4.73
C SER A 409 13.65 -17.73 -4.81
N ARG A 410 13.44 -16.65 -5.58
CA ARG A 410 14.38 -15.52 -5.71
C ARG A 410 14.38 -14.59 -4.49
N LEU A 411 13.34 -14.66 -3.65
CA LEU A 411 13.21 -13.81 -2.48
C LEU A 411 13.73 -14.51 -1.22
N HIS A 412 14.79 -13.99 -0.63
CA HIS A 412 15.34 -14.47 0.62
C HIS A 412 14.67 -13.80 1.82
N ILE A 413 13.92 -14.57 2.61
CA ILE A 413 13.12 -14.09 3.76
C ILE A 413 13.97 -13.25 4.73
N ASP A 414 15.11 -13.77 5.17
CA ASP A 414 15.93 -13.10 6.19
C ASP A 414 16.62 -11.83 5.65
N HIS A 415 16.95 -11.80 4.34
CA HIS A 415 17.45 -10.57 3.71
C HIS A 415 16.34 -9.50 3.64
N ALA A 416 15.13 -9.88 3.24
CA ALA A 416 13.98 -8.97 3.20
C ALA A 416 13.67 -8.43 4.61
N ALA A 417 13.68 -9.30 5.63
CA ALA A 417 13.47 -8.95 7.02
C ALA A 417 14.53 -7.95 7.52
N LYS A 418 15.81 -8.23 7.30
CA LYS A 418 16.89 -7.34 7.73
C LYS A 418 16.84 -5.98 7.04
N ARG A 419 16.55 -5.95 5.75
CA ARG A 419 16.40 -4.69 5.01
C ARG A 419 15.23 -3.84 5.52
N LEU A 420 14.06 -4.46 5.77
CA LEU A 420 12.93 -3.77 6.36
C LEU A 420 13.26 -3.24 7.77
N SER A 421 13.85 -4.08 8.62
CA SER A 421 14.25 -3.66 9.97
C SER A 421 15.23 -2.49 9.93
N ASN A 422 16.24 -2.52 9.04
CA ASN A 422 17.18 -1.42 8.87
C ASN A 422 16.46 -0.12 8.45
N TYR A 423 15.52 -0.20 7.50
CA TYR A 423 14.74 0.95 7.05
C TYR A 423 13.87 1.53 8.18
N LEU A 424 13.17 0.69 8.95
CA LEU A 424 12.34 1.15 10.07
C LEU A 424 13.19 1.77 11.18
N ASN A 425 14.27 1.12 11.59
CA ASN A 425 15.16 1.64 12.65
C ASN A 425 15.82 2.96 12.23
N ALA A 426 16.27 3.08 10.97
CA ALA A 426 16.80 4.33 10.46
C ALA A 426 15.73 5.43 10.46
N SER A 427 14.50 5.10 10.04
CA SER A 427 13.37 6.04 10.08
C SER A 427 13.02 6.47 11.51
N PHE A 428 13.12 5.57 12.48
CA PHE A 428 12.90 5.89 13.89
C PHE A 428 13.97 6.82 14.46
N GLU A 429 15.25 6.59 14.13
CA GLU A 429 16.30 7.54 14.51
C GLU A 429 16.13 8.91 13.84
N GLU A 430 15.69 8.96 12.58
CA GLU A 430 15.38 10.23 11.90
C GLU A 430 14.15 10.91 12.51
N LEU A 431 13.14 10.19 12.98
CA LEU A 431 12.03 10.76 13.74
C LEU A 431 12.50 11.39 15.05
N LYS A 432 13.44 10.77 15.78
CA LYS A 432 14.07 11.39 16.95
C LYS A 432 14.82 12.67 16.59
N MET A 433 15.46 12.73 15.41
CA MET A 433 16.09 13.97 14.94
C MET A 433 15.05 15.09 14.76
N PHE A 434 13.89 14.78 14.17
CA PHE A 434 12.80 15.77 14.06
C PHE A 434 12.32 16.25 15.44
N GLY A 435 12.13 15.34 16.40
CA GLY A 435 11.81 15.72 17.77
C GLY A 435 12.88 16.65 18.37
N ARG A 436 14.17 16.33 18.20
CA ARG A 436 15.28 17.16 18.72
C ARG A 436 15.30 18.54 18.11
N ILE A 437 15.20 18.68 16.79
CA ILE A 437 15.28 19.98 16.12
C ILE A 437 14.03 20.85 16.35
N THR A 438 12.90 20.28 16.75
CA THR A 438 11.69 21.03 17.09
C THR A 438 11.53 21.28 18.58
N GLY A 439 12.41 20.67 19.41
CA GLY A 439 12.39 20.84 20.87
C GLY A 439 11.44 19.90 21.60
N HIS A 440 10.92 18.85 20.96
CA HIS A 440 9.97 17.89 21.53
C HIS A 440 10.66 16.63 22.04
N GLN A 441 10.38 16.24 23.29
CA GLN A 441 10.88 15.00 23.90
C GLN A 441 10.06 13.76 23.50
N ASN A 442 8.92 13.95 22.85
CA ASN A 442 8.07 12.90 22.34
C ASN A 442 7.63 13.28 20.91
N VAL A 443 7.73 12.34 19.97
CA VAL A 443 7.32 12.60 18.58
C VAL A 443 5.82 12.87 18.43
N HIS A 444 5.02 12.45 19.40
CA HIS A 444 3.59 12.74 19.45
C HIS A 444 3.26 14.18 19.93
N ASP A 445 4.28 14.95 20.38
CA ASP A 445 4.14 16.36 20.68
C ASP A 445 4.34 17.26 19.45
N LEU A 446 4.83 16.69 18.32
CA LEU A 446 4.86 17.39 17.05
C LEU A 446 3.47 17.88 16.68
N SER A 447 3.39 19.13 16.22
CA SER A 447 2.13 19.80 15.94
C SER A 447 2.19 20.64 14.66
N VAL A 448 1.04 21.13 14.21
CA VAL A 448 0.95 22.03 13.05
C VAL A 448 1.77 23.32 13.27
N GLN A 449 2.07 23.69 14.51
CA GLN A 449 2.94 24.84 14.81
C GLN A 449 4.40 24.62 14.38
N ASP A 450 4.79 23.35 14.20
CA ASP A 450 6.11 22.96 13.68
C ASP A 450 6.14 22.89 12.16
N LEU A 451 5.05 23.23 11.47
CA LEU A 451 4.91 23.09 10.02
C LEU A 451 4.66 24.42 9.32
N VAL A 452 5.16 24.52 8.10
CA VAL A 452 4.73 25.49 7.07
C VAL A 452 4.62 24.77 5.73
N THR A 453 3.92 25.39 4.78
CA THR A 453 3.86 24.86 3.41
C THR A 453 4.27 25.91 2.39
N ILE A 454 4.93 25.48 1.33
CA ILE A 454 5.24 26.29 0.14
C ILE A 454 4.14 26.17 -0.93
N ASN A 455 3.09 25.41 -0.67
CA ASN A 455 1.99 25.17 -1.59
C ASN A 455 0.73 25.89 -1.08
N ARG A 456 0.24 26.81 -1.90
CA ARG A 456 -0.92 27.64 -1.56
C ARG A 456 -2.18 26.79 -1.34
N GLU A 457 -2.41 25.74 -2.12
CA GLU A 457 -3.58 24.88 -1.96
C GLU A 457 -3.58 24.17 -0.59
N ILE A 458 -2.40 23.73 -0.12
CA ILE A 458 -2.29 23.14 1.22
C ILE A 458 -2.64 24.17 2.30
N SER A 459 -2.13 25.41 2.20
CA SER A 459 -2.43 26.44 3.21
C SER A 459 -3.88 26.91 3.18
N GLU A 460 -4.53 26.93 2.02
CA GLU A 460 -5.93 27.34 1.90
C GLU A 460 -6.92 26.25 2.38
N HIS A 461 -6.54 24.97 2.27
CA HIS A 461 -7.42 23.83 2.55
C HIS A 461 -7.00 22.98 3.75
N THR A 462 -5.99 23.44 4.51
CA THR A 462 -5.60 22.84 5.79
C THR A 462 -5.34 23.98 6.81
N ASN A 463 -4.90 23.60 8.01
CA ASN A 463 -4.46 24.57 9.01
C ASN A 463 -2.93 24.80 9.04
N ILE A 464 -2.21 24.36 8.00
CA ILE A 464 -0.77 24.58 7.86
C ILE A 464 -0.56 25.96 7.25
N PRO A 465 0.15 26.90 7.96
CA PRO A 465 0.37 28.23 7.42
C PRO A 465 1.30 28.21 6.20
N HIS A 466 1.13 29.18 5.31
CA HIS A 466 2.06 29.39 4.19
C HIS A 466 3.38 29.95 4.72
N ALA A 467 4.52 29.51 4.13
CA ALA A 467 5.86 29.97 4.52
C ALA A 467 6.12 31.43 4.17
#